data_4f1ff018b1710c25e64729f2e8137584
#
_entry.id   4f1ff018b1710c25e64729f2e8137584
#
_cell.length_a   1.000
_cell.length_b   1.000
_cell.length_c   1.000
_cell.angle_alpha   90.00
_cell.angle_beta   90.00
_cell.angle_gamma   90.00
#
_symmetry.space_group_name_H-M   'P 1'
#
loop_
_entity.id
_entity.type
_entity.pdbx_description
1 polymer ?
#
loop_
_entity_poly.entity_id
_entity_poly.type
_entity_poly.pdbx_seq_one_letter_code
_entity_poly.pdbx_strand_id
1 'polypeptide(L)'
;MQVRHQSIKSRFRFLTALALVPCLTGCFASPGGESSSGGGPSGPRLRVALAFPPAENFSPYGADATLLSRLGVTEGLTALDANGAAAPALARSWRREDDRTWRFTLREATFQDGTDVTPAAVAAALTHATKARPAPTALAGVTLSAEPDGDSGVRVTTAAPDPVLPMRLAGPSLAILSPKAYGKKGERPGAPTPVGTATGPFEITKVNGGGSATLDRHDDYWGGLAHATGIDARFVKDGTARANAVRTGDVDIAEAIPAAQATTLDKPTLKEAGTTRTTSLQLNTRTGPFKDPALRAAARTAIDSSALVKGVFEGYADPGAGIFGPAVTWAESKRVKPAGRAKAARPGGASITLATYDNRPELPEVAQVVQQQLQKAGFTVKLEVREYSRLESDALAGKFDAFIGARNSLLDTGDPVGVLGSDYTCDGGYNLARLCDKKVDRTVAEAVRTDGTGERQDAAMAAEAAILGTDAVVPLVHQQIIAGVSTKVRGVVLDPYERALVGIGTRR
;
A
#
# COMPACT_ATOMS: atom_id res chain seq x y z
N MET A 1 -54.34 -22.33 26.17
CA MET A 1 -54.90 -21.18 26.90
C MET A 1 -54.72 -20.00 25.98
N GLN A 2 -55.63 -19.84 25.06
CA GLN A 2 -56.61 -18.81 24.75
C GLN A 2 -56.17 -17.40 25.14
N VAL A 3 -55.95 -16.58 24.12
CA VAL A 3 -56.83 -15.62 23.43
C VAL A 3 -56.69 -14.19 23.99
N ARG A 4 -56.32 -13.19 23.20
CA ARG A 4 -57.29 -12.22 22.65
C ARG A 4 -56.66 -11.21 21.68
N HIS A 5 -57.26 -11.16 20.51
CA HIS A 5 -57.26 -10.03 19.56
C HIS A 5 -57.95 -8.81 20.17
N GLN A 6 -57.44 -7.62 19.87
CA GLN A 6 -58.33 -6.46 19.70
C GLN A 6 -57.89 -5.58 18.55
N SER A 7 -58.78 -5.50 17.59
CA SER A 7 -58.84 -4.61 16.43
C SER A 7 -59.56 -3.33 16.85
N ILE A 8 -59.04 -2.16 16.47
CA ILE A 8 -59.84 -0.94 16.47
C ILE A 8 -59.68 -0.27 15.11
N LYS A 9 -60.77 -0.25 14.36
CA LYS A 9 -61.04 0.55 13.17
C LYS A 9 -61.60 1.91 13.59
N SER A 10 -61.21 2.99 12.96
CA SER A 10 -62.00 4.23 12.82
C SER A 10 -61.40 5.11 11.73
N ARG A 11 -61.91 5.16 10.58
CA ARG A 11 -62.93 5.96 9.87
C ARG A 11 -62.46 7.40 9.58
N PHE A 12 -62.19 7.60 8.31
CA PHE A 12 -62.48 8.69 7.37
C PHE A 12 -63.05 10.01 7.92
N ARG A 13 -62.45 11.12 7.44
CA ARG A 13 -63.18 12.28 6.90
C ARG A 13 -62.33 13.09 5.94
N PHE A 14 -62.78 13.15 4.68
CA PHE A 14 -62.38 14.10 3.64
C PHE A 14 -62.86 15.51 3.98
N LEU A 15 -62.03 16.51 3.71
CA LEU A 15 -62.51 17.86 3.43
C LEU A 15 -61.58 18.52 2.41
N THR A 16 -62.16 18.69 1.23
CA THR A 16 -61.67 19.50 0.10
C THR A 16 -61.89 20.96 0.42
N ALA A 17 -60.89 21.81 0.24
CA ALA A 17 -61.07 23.24 0.10
C ALA A 17 -60.13 23.79 -0.98
N LEU A 18 -60.76 24.29 -2.01
CA LEU A 18 -60.22 24.99 -3.18
C LEU A 18 -60.26 26.48 -2.88
N ALA A 19 -59.11 27.23 -3.05
CA ALA A 19 -59.16 28.68 -3.32
C ALA A 19 -57.83 29.27 -3.73
N LEU A 20 -57.74 29.71 -4.94
CA LEU A 20 -57.29 30.99 -5.49
C LEU A 20 -55.89 31.54 -5.22
N VAL A 21 -55.18 31.67 -6.33
CA VAL A 21 -54.00 32.52 -6.59
C VAL A 21 -54.41 34.03 -6.51
N PRO A 22 -53.54 34.92 -6.01
CA PRO A 22 -53.11 36.01 -6.87
C PRO A 22 -51.61 36.20 -6.99
N CYS A 23 -51.17 36.44 -8.21
CA CYS A 23 -49.88 37.02 -8.56
C CYS A 23 -49.74 38.44 -7.95
N LEU A 24 -48.60 38.68 -7.26
CA LEU A 24 -48.10 40.05 -7.01
C LEU A 24 -46.61 40.05 -7.24
N THR A 25 -46.23 40.67 -8.34
CA THR A 25 -44.88 41.17 -8.66
C THR A 25 -44.54 42.28 -7.66
N GLY A 26 -43.44 42.06 -6.91
CA GLY A 26 -42.87 43.06 -6.01
C GLY A 26 -41.36 43.04 -6.12
N CYS A 27 -40.83 43.97 -6.92
CA CYS A 27 -39.40 44.32 -6.84
C CYS A 27 -39.12 44.97 -5.49
N PHE A 28 -38.25 44.37 -4.68
CA PHE A 28 -37.58 45.03 -3.60
C PHE A 28 -36.07 44.88 -3.77
N ALA A 29 -35.42 45.96 -4.18
CA ALA A 29 -34.01 46.19 -4.00
C ALA A 29 -33.75 46.35 -2.50
N SER A 30 -32.87 45.52 -1.93
CA SER A 30 -32.27 45.73 -0.61
C SER A 30 -30.76 45.90 -0.74
N PRO A 31 -30.20 46.86 -0.02
CA PRO A 31 -28.80 47.27 -0.17
C PRO A 31 -27.84 46.24 0.45
N GLY A 32 -26.65 46.17 -0.13
CA GLY A 32 -25.57 45.26 0.12
C GLY A 32 -25.29 44.92 1.58
N GLY A 33 -25.30 43.65 1.84
CA GLY A 33 -24.50 43.02 2.89
C GLY A 33 -23.31 42.39 2.20
N GLU A 34 -22.14 42.99 2.28
CA GLU A 34 -20.87 42.32 1.95
C GLU A 34 -20.70 41.14 2.91
N SER A 35 -21.14 39.96 2.47
CA SER A 35 -20.63 38.71 3.03
C SER A 35 -19.19 38.59 2.53
N SER A 36 -18.26 38.86 3.41
CA SER A 36 -16.86 38.51 3.21
C SER A 36 -16.79 36.96 3.06
N SER A 37 -17.01 36.52 1.83
CA SER A 37 -16.57 35.17 1.43
C SER A 37 -15.05 35.16 1.49
N GLY A 38 -14.49 34.56 2.54
CA GLY A 38 -13.09 34.18 2.54
C GLY A 38 -12.83 33.43 1.25
N GLY A 39 -12.04 34.05 0.36
CA GLY A 39 -11.67 33.46 -0.93
C GLY A 39 -10.82 32.25 -0.72
N GLY A 40 -11.47 31.08 -0.63
CA GLY A 40 -10.78 29.81 -0.82
C GLY A 40 -10.31 29.69 -2.28
N PRO A 41 -9.30 28.88 -2.56
CA PRO A 41 -8.74 28.74 -3.90
C PRO A 41 -9.84 28.36 -4.90
N SER A 42 -10.03 29.20 -5.92
CA SER A 42 -11.04 28.99 -6.95
C SER A 42 -10.51 28.01 -7.99
N GLY A 43 -11.11 26.84 -8.10
CA GLY A 43 -10.75 25.81 -9.10
C GLY A 43 -11.38 24.46 -8.79
N PRO A 44 -11.26 23.47 -9.72
CA PRO A 44 -11.86 22.17 -9.53
C PRO A 44 -11.10 21.36 -8.49
N ARG A 45 -11.85 20.78 -7.56
CA ARG A 45 -11.37 19.76 -6.61
C ARG A 45 -11.49 18.38 -7.25
N LEU A 46 -10.62 17.45 -6.84
CA LEU A 46 -10.68 16.05 -7.23
C LEU A 46 -11.56 15.27 -6.26
N ARG A 47 -12.50 14.50 -6.75
CA ARG A 47 -13.31 13.57 -5.96
C ARG A 47 -12.73 12.16 -6.11
N VAL A 48 -12.22 11.60 -5.02
CA VAL A 48 -11.47 10.33 -5.03
C VAL A 48 -12.15 9.30 -4.14
N ALA A 49 -12.45 8.11 -4.68
CA ALA A 49 -12.92 6.96 -3.90
C ALA A 49 -11.77 5.99 -3.64
N LEU A 50 -11.49 5.74 -2.36
CA LEU A 50 -10.43 4.89 -1.85
C LEU A 50 -11.01 3.62 -1.22
N ALA A 51 -10.32 2.49 -1.36
CA ALA A 51 -10.81 1.20 -0.89
C ALA A 51 -10.72 1.04 0.64
N PHE A 52 -9.67 1.62 1.24
CA PHE A 52 -9.38 1.43 2.65
C PHE A 52 -9.55 2.73 3.44
N PRO A 53 -10.40 2.73 4.48
CA PRO A 53 -10.46 3.84 5.42
C PRO A 53 -9.17 3.90 6.25
N PRO A 54 -8.84 5.07 6.84
CA PRO A 54 -7.74 5.15 7.78
C PRO A 54 -7.99 4.21 8.97
N ALA A 55 -7.00 3.36 9.25
CA ALA A 55 -7.07 2.35 10.30
C ALA A 55 -6.43 2.84 11.63
N GLU A 56 -5.51 3.80 11.55
CA GLU A 56 -4.65 4.26 12.65
C GLU A 56 -4.71 5.78 12.82
N ASN A 57 -5.88 6.38 12.56
CA ASN A 57 -6.10 7.85 12.63
C ASN A 57 -5.06 8.66 11.83
N PHE A 58 -4.73 8.18 10.62
CA PHE A 58 -3.71 8.76 9.75
C PHE A 58 -2.29 8.73 10.35
N SER A 59 -1.96 7.76 11.20
CA SER A 59 -0.59 7.60 11.67
C SER A 59 0.36 7.34 10.49
N PRO A 60 1.50 8.06 10.39
CA PRO A 60 2.47 7.83 9.32
C PRO A 60 3.35 6.60 9.57
N TYR A 61 3.20 5.87 10.69
CA TYR A 61 4.10 4.77 11.05
C TYR A 61 3.56 3.38 10.74
N GLY A 62 2.30 3.26 10.36
CA GLY A 62 1.64 1.99 10.09
C GLY A 62 0.96 1.95 8.72
N ALA A 63 -0.19 1.28 8.66
CA ALA A 63 -0.94 1.05 7.42
C ALA A 63 -1.38 2.34 6.72
N ASP A 64 -1.66 3.40 7.47
CA ASP A 64 -2.11 4.69 6.93
C ASP A 64 -1.00 5.48 6.22
N ALA A 65 0.28 5.13 6.42
CA ALA A 65 1.41 5.79 5.75
C ALA A 65 1.26 5.80 4.22
N THR A 66 0.86 4.68 3.64
CA THR A 66 0.63 4.56 2.20
C THR A 66 -0.56 5.38 1.73
N LEU A 67 -1.64 5.44 2.51
CA LEU A 67 -2.81 6.27 2.22
C LEU A 67 -2.43 7.76 2.15
N LEU A 68 -1.64 8.24 3.12
CA LEU A 68 -1.16 9.62 3.17
C LEU A 68 -0.28 9.97 1.97
N SER A 69 0.66 9.09 1.63
CA SER A 69 1.55 9.25 0.47
C SER A 69 0.75 9.26 -0.84
N ARG A 70 -0.24 8.38 -0.99
CA ARG A 70 -1.09 8.28 -2.20
C ARG A 70 -1.94 9.52 -2.44
N LEU A 71 -2.35 10.20 -1.38
CA LEU A 71 -3.10 11.46 -1.45
C LEU A 71 -2.19 12.70 -1.54
N GLY A 72 -0.86 12.51 -1.56
CA GLY A 72 0.09 13.61 -1.62
C GLY A 72 0.12 14.45 -0.34
N VAL A 73 -0.15 13.85 0.83
CA VAL A 73 -0.09 14.54 2.13
C VAL A 73 1.33 14.54 2.68
N THR A 74 2.00 13.37 2.65
CA THR A 74 3.31 13.16 3.27
C THR A 74 4.40 12.86 2.25
N GLU A 75 5.62 13.26 2.58
CA GLU A 75 6.83 12.95 1.81
C GLU A 75 7.92 12.40 2.73
N GLY A 76 8.77 11.54 2.16
CA GLY A 76 10.03 11.11 2.78
C GLY A 76 11.13 12.15 2.60
N LEU A 77 12.30 11.88 3.19
CA LEU A 77 13.50 12.69 2.94
C LEU A 77 13.95 12.59 1.47
N THR A 78 13.76 11.46 0.86
CA THR A 78 13.98 11.15 -0.56
C THR A 78 12.69 10.59 -1.17
N ALA A 79 12.66 10.39 -2.48
CA ALA A 79 11.60 9.70 -3.22
C ALA A 79 12.16 8.48 -3.97
N LEU A 80 11.32 7.72 -4.64
CA LEU A 80 11.73 6.75 -5.66
C LEU A 80 11.36 7.27 -7.04
N ASP A 81 12.24 7.05 -8.01
CA ASP A 81 11.90 7.22 -9.42
C ASP A 81 11.13 6.02 -9.98
N ALA A 82 10.76 6.08 -11.26
CA ALA A 82 10.01 5.02 -11.93
C ALA A 82 10.77 3.67 -12.00
N ASN A 83 12.09 3.67 -11.81
CA ASN A 83 12.94 2.48 -11.81
C ASN A 83 13.21 1.94 -10.39
N GLY A 84 12.66 2.60 -9.36
CA GLY A 84 12.86 2.25 -7.96
C GLY A 84 14.18 2.75 -7.37
N ALA A 85 14.92 3.60 -8.08
CA ALA A 85 16.11 4.24 -7.53
C ALA A 85 15.73 5.45 -6.66
N ALA A 86 16.59 5.79 -5.69
CA ALA A 86 16.41 6.97 -4.87
C ALA A 86 16.47 8.24 -5.72
N ALA A 87 15.49 9.11 -5.56
CA ALA A 87 15.33 10.38 -6.25
C ALA A 87 15.22 11.55 -5.26
N PRO A 88 15.61 12.77 -5.67
CA PRO A 88 15.47 13.97 -4.84
C PRO A 88 14.03 14.25 -4.43
N ALA A 89 13.82 14.53 -3.13
CA ALA A 89 12.60 15.06 -2.54
C ALA A 89 12.96 16.20 -1.60
N LEU A 90 12.68 16.14 -0.30
CA LEU A 90 13.12 17.14 0.68
C LEU A 90 14.65 17.25 0.73
N ALA A 91 15.38 16.15 0.56
CA ALA A 91 16.79 16.18 0.23
C ALA A 91 16.96 16.38 -1.29
N ARG A 92 17.67 17.46 -1.68
CA ARG A 92 17.99 17.73 -3.11
C ARG A 92 19.16 16.89 -3.59
N SER A 93 20.04 16.41 -2.67
CA SER A 93 21.19 15.57 -2.96
C SER A 93 21.68 14.86 -1.70
N TRP A 94 22.48 13.83 -1.88
CA TRP A 94 23.12 13.11 -0.80
C TRP A 94 24.46 12.53 -1.25
N ARG A 95 25.31 12.20 -0.27
CA ARG A 95 26.56 11.46 -0.49
C ARG A 95 26.78 10.49 0.65
N ARG A 96 27.41 9.38 0.36
CA ARG A 96 27.90 8.44 1.35
C ARG A 96 29.23 8.94 1.90
N GLU A 97 29.38 9.03 3.20
CA GLU A 97 30.64 9.44 3.87
C GLU A 97 31.46 8.21 4.25
N ASP A 98 30.80 7.15 4.69
CA ASP A 98 31.39 5.84 4.95
C ASP A 98 30.32 4.73 4.81
N ASP A 99 30.63 3.49 5.22
CA ASP A 99 29.72 2.34 5.05
C ASP A 99 28.40 2.46 5.79
N ARG A 100 28.31 3.31 6.80
CA ARG A 100 27.14 3.48 7.67
C ARG A 100 26.62 4.89 7.71
N THR A 101 27.36 5.86 7.17
CA THR A 101 27.04 7.28 7.31
C THR A 101 26.78 7.93 5.97
N TRP A 102 25.65 8.59 5.88
CA TRP A 102 25.23 9.37 4.72
C TRP A 102 24.94 10.81 5.14
N ARG A 103 25.32 11.75 4.27
CA ARG A 103 24.97 13.16 4.41
C ARG A 103 23.97 13.55 3.35
N PHE A 104 22.84 14.10 3.79
CA PHE A 104 21.76 14.62 2.94
C PHE A 104 21.78 16.14 2.97
N THR A 105 21.61 16.79 1.81
CA THR A 105 21.50 18.25 1.71
C THR A 105 20.07 18.60 1.40
N LEU A 106 19.41 19.34 2.30
CA LEU A 106 18.01 19.75 2.17
C LEU A 106 17.85 20.84 1.11
N ARG A 107 16.68 20.90 0.51
CA ARG A 107 16.18 22.07 -0.21
C ARG A 107 15.47 23.01 0.74
N GLU A 108 15.20 24.23 0.29
CA GLU A 108 14.23 25.11 0.94
C GLU A 108 12.83 24.52 0.74
N ALA A 109 12.10 24.35 1.84
CA ALA A 109 10.75 23.84 1.88
C ALA A 109 10.09 24.23 3.20
N THR A 110 8.77 24.30 3.21
CA THR A 110 7.95 24.54 4.41
C THR A 110 7.07 23.34 4.73
N PHE A 111 6.77 23.16 5.99
CA PHE A 111 5.67 22.29 6.43
C PHE A 111 4.34 23.01 6.20
N GLN A 112 3.25 22.25 6.18
CA GLN A 112 1.87 22.76 6.04
C GLN A 112 1.48 23.72 7.17
N ASP A 113 2.17 23.67 8.32
CA ASP A 113 2.01 24.63 9.43
C ASP A 113 2.77 25.95 9.25
N GLY A 114 3.38 26.18 8.09
CA GLY A 114 4.13 27.37 7.72
C GLY A 114 5.54 27.45 8.32
N THR A 115 6.00 26.43 9.06
CA THR A 115 7.38 26.40 9.58
C THR A 115 8.35 25.78 8.57
N ASP A 116 9.63 26.19 8.62
CA ASP A 116 10.66 25.71 7.70
C ASP A 116 11.06 24.24 7.97
N VAL A 117 11.34 23.50 6.90
CA VAL A 117 11.94 22.16 6.95
C VAL A 117 13.44 22.31 7.24
N THR A 118 13.79 22.34 8.51
CA THR A 118 15.17 22.49 8.95
C THR A 118 15.87 21.16 9.19
N PRO A 119 17.24 21.10 9.18
CA PRO A 119 17.99 19.91 9.55
C PRO A 119 17.61 19.36 10.92
N ALA A 120 17.32 20.22 11.88
CA ALA A 120 16.88 19.82 13.22
C ALA A 120 15.50 19.17 13.22
N ALA A 121 14.55 19.68 12.43
CA ALA A 121 13.21 19.11 12.29
C ALA A 121 13.26 17.72 11.63
N VAL A 122 14.06 17.56 10.55
CA VAL A 122 14.26 16.28 9.88
C VAL A 122 14.91 15.25 10.80
N ALA A 123 15.99 15.62 11.52
CA ALA A 123 16.65 14.74 12.47
C ALA A 123 15.71 14.32 13.62
N ALA A 124 14.87 15.23 14.10
CA ALA A 124 13.87 14.93 15.11
C ALA A 124 12.79 13.95 14.58
N ALA A 125 12.28 14.16 13.37
CA ALA A 125 11.30 13.27 12.72
C ALA A 125 11.83 11.85 12.60
N LEU A 126 13.05 11.67 12.07
CA LEU A 126 13.68 10.37 11.97
C LEU A 126 13.94 9.73 13.34
N THR A 127 14.36 10.52 14.35
CA THR A 127 14.54 10.04 15.73
C THR A 127 13.21 9.59 16.34
N HIS A 128 12.10 10.25 16.07
CA HIS A 128 10.78 9.79 16.50
C HIS A 128 10.40 8.48 15.86
N ALA A 129 10.63 8.32 14.56
CA ALA A 129 10.36 7.06 13.84
C ALA A 129 11.14 5.87 14.45
N THR A 130 12.39 6.05 14.86
CA THR A 130 13.18 4.96 15.50
C THR A 130 12.64 4.54 16.87
N LYS A 131 11.91 5.41 17.55
CA LYS A 131 11.33 5.17 18.87
C LYS A 131 9.89 4.64 18.81
N ALA A 132 9.27 4.67 17.65
CA ALA A 132 7.90 4.18 17.49
C ALA A 132 7.76 2.68 17.82
N ARG A 133 6.60 2.30 18.33
CA ARG A 133 6.26 0.91 18.64
C ARG A 133 4.81 0.64 18.21
N PRO A 134 4.59 -0.23 17.21
CA PRO A 134 5.60 -0.97 16.45
C PRO A 134 6.51 -0.05 15.63
N ALA A 135 7.72 -0.54 15.29
CA ALA A 135 8.63 0.20 14.44
C ALA A 135 8.08 0.33 13.01
N PRO A 136 8.28 1.48 12.33
CA PRO A 136 7.93 1.61 10.92
C PRO A 136 8.54 0.50 10.06
N THR A 137 7.81 0.00 9.07
CA THR A 137 8.27 -1.12 8.21
C THR A 137 9.58 -0.81 7.51
N ALA A 138 9.80 0.42 7.09
CA ALA A 138 11.06 0.84 6.48
C ALA A 138 12.27 0.74 7.43
N LEU A 139 12.05 0.67 8.75
CA LEU A 139 13.10 0.48 9.77
C LEU A 139 13.17 -0.96 10.30
N ALA A 140 12.47 -1.91 9.69
CA ALA A 140 12.55 -3.31 10.11
C ALA A 140 14.00 -3.81 10.03
N GLY A 141 14.55 -4.23 11.17
CA GLY A 141 15.94 -4.70 11.27
C GLY A 141 17.03 -3.61 11.15
N VAL A 142 16.66 -2.33 11.07
CA VAL A 142 17.60 -1.22 10.94
C VAL A 142 17.48 -0.27 12.11
N THR A 143 18.61 0.01 12.73
CA THR A 143 18.74 1.07 13.75
C THR A 143 19.52 2.23 13.12
N LEU A 144 18.97 3.43 13.17
CA LEU A 144 19.63 4.64 12.69
C LEU A 144 19.59 5.75 13.74
N SER A 145 20.51 6.69 13.59
CA SER A 145 20.50 7.99 14.24
C SER A 145 20.58 9.09 13.18
N ALA A 146 20.00 10.24 13.48
CA ALA A 146 20.02 11.39 12.61
C ALA A 146 20.40 12.64 13.42
N GLU A 147 21.25 13.49 12.87
CA GLU A 147 21.68 14.74 13.49
C GLU A 147 21.79 15.86 12.45
N PRO A 148 21.56 17.12 12.84
CA PRO A 148 21.82 18.27 11.97
C PRO A 148 23.31 18.37 11.63
N ASP A 149 23.62 18.79 10.41
CA ASP A 149 24.98 18.99 9.93
C ASP A 149 25.12 20.31 9.14
N GLY A 150 25.34 21.39 9.86
CA GLY A 150 25.33 22.77 9.35
C GLY A 150 23.89 23.25 9.00
N ASP A 151 23.80 24.28 8.16
CA ASP A 151 22.56 25.01 7.91
C ASP A 151 21.55 24.24 7.04
N SER A 152 22.03 23.34 6.20
CA SER A 152 21.17 22.57 5.27
C SER A 152 21.43 21.06 5.26
N GLY A 153 22.35 20.57 6.08
CA GLY A 153 22.75 19.17 6.11
C GLY A 153 22.04 18.35 7.18
N VAL A 154 21.76 17.09 6.88
CA VAL A 154 21.38 16.07 7.85
C VAL A 154 22.31 14.90 7.69
N ARG A 155 22.98 14.50 8.76
CA ARG A 155 23.81 13.27 8.80
C ARG A 155 22.96 12.14 9.37
N VAL A 156 22.89 11.02 8.64
CA VAL A 156 22.18 9.83 9.08
C VAL A 156 23.18 8.68 9.15
N THR A 157 23.28 8.05 10.32
CA THR A 157 24.19 6.93 10.60
C THR A 157 23.40 5.70 10.99
N THR A 158 23.73 4.55 10.40
CA THR A 158 23.11 3.25 10.70
C THR A 158 24.04 2.38 11.55
N ALA A 159 23.48 1.50 12.37
CA ALA A 159 24.25 0.60 13.22
C ALA A 159 25.09 -0.43 12.42
N ALA A 160 24.59 -0.83 11.25
CA ALA A 160 25.25 -1.70 10.29
C ALA A 160 25.32 -1.01 8.92
N PRO A 161 26.21 -1.40 8.00
CA PRO A 161 26.25 -0.86 6.64
C PRO A 161 24.88 -0.93 5.96
N ASP A 162 24.41 0.20 5.42
CA ASP A 162 23.17 0.29 4.66
C ASP A 162 23.39 1.07 3.34
N PRO A 163 23.75 0.37 2.26
CA PRO A 163 24.00 0.99 0.96
C PRO A 163 22.74 1.56 0.31
N VAL A 164 21.56 1.16 0.78
CA VAL A 164 20.25 1.58 0.26
C VAL A 164 19.54 2.58 1.17
N LEU A 165 20.23 3.18 2.13
CA LEU A 165 19.65 4.17 3.03
C LEU A 165 18.87 5.28 2.30
N PRO A 166 19.34 5.87 1.18
CA PRO A 166 18.52 6.83 0.44
C PRO A 166 17.20 6.27 -0.08
N MET A 167 17.15 5.01 -0.52
CA MET A 167 15.90 4.37 -0.94
C MET A 167 14.97 4.10 0.25
N ARG A 168 15.52 3.69 1.38
CA ARG A 168 14.78 3.48 2.65
C ARG A 168 14.10 4.75 3.14
N LEU A 169 14.79 5.90 3.05
CA LEU A 169 14.25 7.20 3.46
C LEU A 169 13.19 7.78 2.50
N ALA A 170 12.90 7.08 1.40
CA ALA A 170 11.75 7.30 0.53
C ALA A 170 10.51 6.51 0.98
N GLY A 171 10.62 5.66 2.00
CA GLY A 171 9.51 4.84 2.51
C GLY A 171 8.38 5.69 3.08
N PRO A 172 7.11 5.43 2.74
CA PRO A 172 5.97 6.21 3.26
C PRO A 172 5.92 6.25 4.78
N SER A 173 6.39 5.20 5.44
CA SER A 173 6.42 5.11 6.92
C SER A 173 7.55 5.92 7.58
N LEU A 174 8.37 6.63 6.80
CA LEU A 174 9.39 7.57 7.28
C LEU A 174 9.09 9.01 6.85
N ALA A 175 7.81 9.36 6.82
CA ALA A 175 7.36 10.71 6.51
C ALA A 175 8.01 11.75 7.44
N ILE A 176 8.42 12.87 6.85
CA ILE A 176 9.00 14.00 7.57
C ILE A 176 7.87 14.95 7.96
N LEU A 177 7.64 15.08 9.27
CA LEU A 177 6.61 15.95 9.84
C LEU A 177 7.23 17.05 10.69
N SER A 178 6.52 18.18 10.83
CA SER A 178 6.95 19.28 11.70
C SER A 178 7.01 18.84 13.16
N PRO A 179 7.81 19.52 14.00
CA PRO A 179 7.88 19.22 15.43
C PRO A 179 6.52 19.25 16.16
N LYS A 180 5.53 19.97 15.64
CA LYS A 180 4.17 20.03 16.22
C LYS A 180 3.42 18.69 16.13
N ALA A 181 3.80 17.82 15.18
CA ALA A 181 3.18 16.51 15.02
C ALA A 181 3.35 15.58 16.23
N TYR A 182 4.38 15.79 17.05
CA TYR A 182 4.86 14.80 18.02
C TYR A 182 4.43 15.07 19.47
N GLY A 183 3.52 16.01 19.71
CA GLY A 183 3.09 16.40 21.05
C GLY A 183 4.17 17.15 21.85
N LYS A 184 3.86 17.52 23.09
CA LYS A 184 4.79 18.26 23.93
C LYS A 184 5.78 17.32 24.63
N LYS A 185 7.01 17.83 24.85
CA LYS A 185 8.05 17.12 25.62
C LYS A 185 7.53 16.79 27.02
N GLY A 186 7.48 15.49 27.37
CA GLY A 186 6.98 15.01 28.67
C GLY A 186 5.56 14.41 28.63
N GLU A 187 4.83 14.56 27.55
CA GLU A 187 3.58 13.83 27.30
C GLU A 187 3.89 12.39 26.84
N ARG A 188 2.97 11.46 27.11
CA ARG A 188 3.11 10.10 26.58
C ARG A 188 3.09 10.20 25.04
N PRO A 189 4.09 9.64 24.31
CA PRO A 189 4.12 9.74 22.86
C PRO A 189 2.84 9.10 22.29
N GLY A 190 1.95 9.92 21.75
CA GLY A 190 0.87 9.48 20.89
C GLY A 190 1.41 9.17 19.48
N ALA A 191 0.59 8.57 18.62
CA ALA A 191 0.91 8.52 17.20
C ALA A 191 0.99 9.97 16.67
N PRO A 192 2.04 10.33 15.90
CA PRO A 192 2.13 11.67 15.34
C PRO A 192 0.99 11.91 14.36
N THR A 193 0.52 13.16 14.30
CA THR A 193 -0.55 13.55 13.38
C THR A 193 0.03 14.28 12.17
N PRO A 194 -0.26 13.84 10.93
CA PRO A 194 0.14 14.54 9.71
C PRO A 194 -0.79 15.71 9.37
N VAL A 195 -1.90 15.87 10.07
CA VAL A 195 -2.87 16.95 9.82
C VAL A 195 -2.23 18.31 10.11
N GLY A 196 -2.03 19.11 9.06
CA GLY A 196 -1.40 20.43 9.13
C GLY A 196 0.10 20.40 9.51
N THR A 197 0.79 19.25 9.46
CA THR A 197 2.18 19.13 9.91
C THR A 197 3.09 18.44 8.89
N ALA A 198 2.54 17.99 7.78
CA ALA A 198 3.27 17.30 6.72
C ALA A 198 3.91 18.30 5.73
N THR A 199 4.47 17.78 4.64
CA THR A 199 5.19 18.59 3.64
C THR A 199 4.60 18.49 2.24
N GLY A 200 3.65 17.59 2.00
CA GLY A 200 3.14 17.32 0.66
C GLY A 200 2.25 18.42 0.07
N PRO A 201 1.90 18.30 -1.24
CA PRO A 201 1.10 19.30 -1.97
C PRO A 201 -0.36 19.41 -1.53
N PHE A 202 -0.86 18.50 -0.68
CA PHE A 202 -2.23 18.55 -0.16
C PHE A 202 -2.24 18.37 1.35
N GLU A 203 -3.01 19.22 2.03
CA GLU A 203 -3.17 19.25 3.48
C GLU A 203 -4.54 18.72 3.88
N ILE A 204 -4.61 17.83 4.87
CA ILE A 204 -5.87 17.37 5.46
C ILE A 204 -6.46 18.49 6.30
N THR A 205 -7.62 19.02 5.90
CA THR A 205 -8.32 20.11 6.61
C THR A 205 -9.56 19.62 7.36
N LYS A 206 -10.12 18.48 6.96
CA LYS A 206 -11.28 17.90 7.64
C LYS A 206 -11.29 16.37 7.53
N VAL A 207 -11.64 15.72 8.63
CA VAL A 207 -11.84 14.24 8.68
C VAL A 207 -13.24 13.98 9.24
N ASN A 208 -14.01 13.12 8.56
CA ASN A 208 -15.35 12.69 8.99
C ASN A 208 -15.32 11.19 9.31
N GLY A 209 -14.71 10.85 10.44
CA GLY A 209 -14.50 9.47 10.88
C GLY A 209 -13.80 8.62 9.81
N GLY A 210 -14.22 7.38 9.64
CA GLY A 210 -13.73 6.49 8.59
C GLY A 210 -14.46 6.63 7.24
N GLY A 211 -15.30 7.66 7.03
CA GLY A 211 -16.11 7.81 5.82
C GLY A 211 -15.52 8.72 4.76
N SER A 212 -14.89 9.82 5.17
CA SER A 212 -14.32 10.79 4.23
C SER A 212 -13.26 11.70 4.85
N ALA A 213 -12.45 12.31 4.00
CA ALA A 213 -11.53 13.40 4.35
C ALA A 213 -11.56 14.47 3.27
N THR A 214 -11.39 15.73 3.69
CA THR A 214 -11.22 16.88 2.80
C THR A 214 -9.77 17.34 2.90
N LEU A 215 -9.15 17.52 1.75
CA LEU A 215 -7.78 18.02 1.66
C LEU A 215 -7.78 19.29 0.81
N ASP A 216 -7.08 20.32 1.27
CA ASP A 216 -6.87 21.53 0.50
C ASP A 216 -5.45 21.55 -0.07
N ARG A 217 -5.24 22.37 -1.09
CA ARG A 217 -3.92 22.52 -1.70
C ARG A 217 -2.99 23.28 -0.77
N HIS A 218 -1.77 22.81 -0.60
CA HIS A 218 -0.69 23.51 0.07
C HIS A 218 -0.02 24.46 -0.93
N ASP A 219 -0.38 25.76 -0.88
CA ASP A 219 0.04 26.73 -1.88
C ASP A 219 1.54 27.05 -1.82
N ASP A 220 2.19 26.88 -0.67
CA ASP A 220 3.63 27.07 -0.46
C ASP A 220 4.46 25.76 -0.67
N TYR A 221 3.87 24.77 -1.36
CA TYR A 221 4.57 23.52 -1.61
C TYR A 221 5.83 23.73 -2.47
N TRP A 222 6.96 23.20 -2.02
CA TRP A 222 8.28 23.38 -2.66
C TRP A 222 8.34 22.91 -4.12
N GLY A 223 7.54 21.92 -4.48
CA GLY A 223 7.48 21.36 -5.84
C GLY A 223 6.60 22.14 -6.81
N GLY A 224 6.06 23.28 -6.37
CA GLY A 224 5.16 24.13 -7.14
C GLY A 224 3.69 23.88 -6.89
N LEU A 225 2.86 24.75 -7.41
CA LEU A 225 1.43 24.78 -7.16
C LEU A 225 0.73 23.57 -7.80
N ALA A 226 0.03 22.77 -7.01
CA ALA A 226 -0.78 21.69 -7.55
C ALA A 226 -1.93 22.23 -8.42
N HIS A 227 -2.24 21.55 -9.51
CA HIS A 227 -3.29 21.98 -10.44
C HIS A 227 -4.70 21.86 -9.84
N ALA A 228 -4.95 20.83 -9.02
CA ALA A 228 -6.20 20.71 -8.29
C ALA A 228 -6.18 21.61 -7.05
N THR A 229 -7.31 22.25 -6.72
CA THR A 229 -7.43 23.10 -5.52
C THR A 229 -7.65 22.30 -4.24
N GLY A 230 -7.84 21.00 -4.34
CA GLY A 230 -7.99 20.09 -3.22
C GLY A 230 -8.53 18.73 -3.64
N ILE A 231 -8.72 17.87 -2.65
CA ILE A 231 -9.21 16.51 -2.80
C ILE A 231 -10.37 16.29 -1.83
N ASP A 232 -11.49 15.76 -2.33
CA ASP A 232 -12.59 15.22 -1.54
C ASP A 232 -12.50 13.70 -1.57
N ALA A 233 -11.83 13.12 -0.59
CA ALA A 233 -11.61 11.68 -0.46
C ALA A 233 -12.79 11.01 0.23
N ARG A 234 -13.29 9.90 -0.34
CA ARG A 234 -14.32 9.01 0.23
C ARG A 234 -13.74 7.62 0.42
N PHE A 235 -13.99 7.02 1.57
CA PHE A 235 -13.55 5.65 1.86
C PHE A 235 -14.70 4.69 1.62
N VAL A 236 -14.66 3.98 0.50
CA VAL A 236 -15.73 3.11 0.01
C VAL A 236 -15.18 1.68 -0.08
N LYS A 237 -15.49 0.84 0.89
CA LYS A 237 -14.96 -0.54 0.98
C LYS A 237 -15.44 -1.44 -0.17
N ASP A 238 -16.70 -1.26 -0.60
CA ASP A 238 -17.28 -2.07 -1.66
C ASP A 238 -16.74 -1.66 -3.04
N GLY A 239 -16.11 -2.61 -3.75
CA GLY A 239 -15.50 -2.38 -5.06
C GLY A 239 -16.51 -2.09 -6.17
N THR A 240 -17.70 -2.68 -6.09
CA THR A 240 -18.80 -2.43 -7.04
C THR A 240 -19.33 -1.01 -6.87
N ALA A 241 -19.46 -0.55 -5.63
CA ALA A 241 -19.85 0.83 -5.34
C ALA A 241 -18.81 1.83 -5.87
N ARG A 242 -17.49 1.53 -5.75
CA ARG A 242 -16.43 2.37 -6.33
C ARG A 242 -16.50 2.43 -7.86
N ALA A 243 -16.69 1.28 -8.53
CA ALA A 243 -16.86 1.22 -9.99
C ALA A 243 -18.09 2.03 -10.44
N ASN A 244 -19.22 1.88 -9.75
CA ASN A 244 -20.43 2.64 -10.02
C ASN A 244 -20.24 4.15 -9.82
N ALA A 245 -19.56 4.57 -8.74
CA ALA A 245 -19.35 5.99 -8.45
C ALA A 245 -18.55 6.72 -9.54
N VAL A 246 -17.54 6.07 -10.15
CA VAL A 246 -16.82 6.68 -11.27
C VAL A 246 -17.66 6.65 -12.56
N ARG A 247 -18.44 5.59 -12.78
CA ARG A 247 -19.30 5.45 -13.95
C ARG A 247 -20.43 6.47 -13.98
N THR A 248 -21.02 6.79 -12.82
CA THR A 248 -22.07 7.82 -12.68
C THR A 248 -21.51 9.24 -12.60
N GLY A 249 -20.18 9.38 -12.43
CA GLY A 249 -19.53 10.68 -12.28
C GLY A 249 -19.64 11.27 -10.87
N ASP A 250 -20.00 10.46 -9.86
CA ASP A 250 -20.02 10.88 -8.45
C ASP A 250 -18.60 11.08 -7.89
N VAL A 251 -17.63 10.34 -8.46
CA VAL A 251 -16.20 10.55 -8.21
C VAL A 251 -15.44 10.69 -9.52
N ASP A 252 -14.26 11.28 -9.44
CA ASP A 252 -13.36 11.50 -10.58
C ASP A 252 -12.33 10.40 -10.73
N ILE A 253 -11.93 9.80 -9.59
CA ILE A 253 -10.96 8.71 -9.49
C ILE A 253 -11.51 7.67 -8.51
N ALA A 254 -11.50 6.40 -8.90
CA ALA A 254 -11.81 5.28 -8.02
C ALA A 254 -10.68 4.24 -8.10
N GLU A 255 -10.05 3.97 -6.97
CA GLU A 255 -8.96 3.00 -6.90
C GLU A 255 -9.44 1.57 -6.68
N ALA A 256 -8.52 0.61 -6.89
CA ALA A 256 -8.72 -0.80 -6.58
C ALA A 256 -10.09 -1.32 -7.06
N ILE A 257 -10.39 -1.08 -8.34
CA ILE A 257 -11.57 -1.66 -9.00
C ILE A 257 -11.35 -3.17 -9.08
N PRO A 258 -12.28 -4.01 -8.60
CA PRO A 258 -12.17 -5.46 -8.77
C PRO A 258 -12.13 -5.85 -10.25
N ALA A 259 -11.40 -6.91 -10.60
CA ALA A 259 -11.32 -7.42 -11.97
C ALA A 259 -12.71 -7.66 -12.57
N ALA A 260 -13.61 -8.29 -11.82
CA ALA A 260 -15.00 -8.53 -12.24
C ALA A 260 -15.83 -7.25 -12.51
N GLN A 261 -15.38 -6.09 -12.03
CA GLN A 261 -16.03 -4.81 -12.29
C GLN A 261 -15.33 -4.00 -13.38
N ALA A 262 -14.08 -4.34 -13.73
CA ALA A 262 -13.30 -3.62 -14.74
C ALA A 262 -14.01 -3.60 -16.10
N THR A 263 -14.63 -4.72 -16.49
CA THR A 263 -15.38 -4.85 -17.75
C THR A 263 -16.66 -4.01 -17.79
N THR A 264 -17.12 -3.50 -16.66
CA THR A 264 -18.31 -2.61 -16.59
C THR A 264 -17.94 -1.14 -16.84
N LEU A 265 -16.66 -0.80 -16.89
CA LEU A 265 -16.17 0.53 -17.17
C LEU A 265 -15.83 0.69 -18.65
N ASP A 266 -16.14 1.86 -19.21
CA ASP A 266 -15.72 2.20 -20.57
C ASP A 266 -14.19 2.25 -20.66
N LYS A 267 -13.62 1.77 -21.79
CA LYS A 267 -12.16 1.75 -22.02
C LYS A 267 -11.43 3.06 -21.71
N PRO A 268 -11.95 4.26 -22.06
CA PRO A 268 -11.28 5.52 -21.73
C PRO A 268 -11.22 5.78 -20.21
N THR A 269 -12.17 5.26 -19.45
CA THR A 269 -12.27 5.40 -17.98
C THR A 269 -11.43 4.36 -17.24
N LEU A 270 -11.28 3.17 -17.80
CA LEU A 270 -10.46 2.10 -17.22
C LEU A 270 -8.98 2.44 -17.37
N LYS A 271 -8.23 2.35 -16.28
CA LYS A 271 -6.77 2.50 -16.24
C LYS A 271 -6.16 1.32 -15.51
N GLU A 272 -5.09 0.80 -16.06
CA GLU A 272 -4.37 -0.37 -15.55
C GLU A 272 -2.86 -0.14 -15.58
N ALA A 273 -2.18 -0.68 -14.58
CA ALA A 273 -0.73 -0.74 -14.54
C ALA A 273 -0.27 -1.95 -13.72
N GLY A 274 0.85 -2.55 -14.10
CA GLY A 274 1.51 -3.57 -13.30
C GLY A 274 1.93 -3.02 -11.93
N THR A 275 1.90 -3.88 -10.91
CA THR A 275 2.41 -3.55 -9.57
C THR A 275 3.56 -4.46 -9.16
N THR A 276 4.32 -4.04 -8.15
CA THR A 276 5.32 -4.90 -7.50
C THR A 276 4.70 -5.89 -6.52
N ARG A 277 3.37 -6.08 -6.58
CA ARG A 277 2.61 -7.00 -5.74
C ARG A 277 2.54 -8.38 -6.36
N THR A 278 2.96 -9.39 -5.61
CA THR A 278 2.86 -10.80 -5.98
C THR A 278 1.96 -11.53 -4.99
N THR A 279 0.96 -12.24 -5.50
CA THR A 279 0.22 -13.22 -4.73
C THR A 279 0.96 -14.54 -4.80
N SER A 280 1.26 -15.13 -3.66
CA SER A 280 2.05 -16.36 -3.54
C SER A 280 1.42 -17.36 -2.60
N LEU A 281 1.67 -18.64 -2.86
CA LEU A 281 1.41 -19.74 -1.95
C LEU A 281 2.69 -19.99 -1.14
N GLN A 282 2.62 -19.77 0.16
CA GLN A 282 3.68 -20.02 1.14
C GLN A 282 3.48 -21.41 1.76
N LEU A 283 4.48 -22.27 1.73
CA LEU A 283 4.42 -23.64 2.24
C LEU A 283 5.26 -23.76 3.52
N ASN A 284 4.64 -24.16 4.62
CA ASN A 284 5.31 -24.27 5.93
C ASN A 284 6.38 -25.38 5.91
N THR A 285 7.65 -24.97 5.89
CA THR A 285 8.78 -25.89 5.80
C THR A 285 9.16 -26.55 7.12
N ARG A 286 8.57 -26.12 8.26
CA ARG A 286 8.95 -26.59 9.60
C ARG A 286 8.03 -27.66 10.15
N THR A 287 6.76 -27.64 9.79
CA THR A 287 5.74 -28.53 10.32
C THR A 287 4.87 -29.11 9.21
N GLY A 288 4.11 -30.13 9.51
CA GLY A 288 3.17 -30.74 8.58
C GLY A 288 3.80 -31.39 7.35
N PRO A 289 2.99 -31.67 6.32
CA PRO A 289 3.42 -32.38 5.12
C PRO A 289 4.51 -31.65 4.33
N PHE A 290 4.52 -30.31 4.33
CA PHE A 290 5.47 -29.50 3.56
C PHE A 290 6.88 -29.39 4.18
N LYS A 291 7.17 -30.10 5.28
CA LYS A 291 8.56 -30.41 5.68
C LYS A 291 9.28 -31.20 4.59
N ASP A 292 8.55 -32.06 3.88
CA ASP A 292 9.09 -32.84 2.77
C ASP A 292 9.23 -31.96 1.51
N PRO A 293 10.47 -31.76 1.00
CA PRO A 293 10.69 -31.04 -0.24
C PRO A 293 9.97 -31.65 -1.45
N ALA A 294 9.77 -32.96 -1.47
CA ALA A 294 9.09 -33.62 -2.58
C ALA A 294 7.58 -33.32 -2.61
N LEU A 295 6.96 -33.10 -1.44
CA LEU A 295 5.57 -32.65 -1.36
C LEU A 295 5.42 -31.16 -1.70
N ARG A 296 6.42 -30.32 -1.37
CA ARG A 296 6.45 -28.93 -1.86
C ARG A 296 6.56 -28.87 -3.38
N ALA A 297 7.43 -29.71 -3.97
CA ALA A 297 7.54 -29.83 -5.42
C ALA A 297 6.23 -30.32 -6.05
N ALA A 298 5.49 -31.24 -5.41
CA ALA A 298 4.17 -31.68 -5.85
C ALA A 298 3.16 -30.53 -5.83
N ALA A 299 3.12 -29.75 -4.76
CA ALA A 299 2.24 -28.57 -4.67
C ALA A 299 2.58 -27.56 -5.77
N ARG A 300 3.86 -27.19 -5.96
CA ARG A 300 4.28 -26.27 -7.02
C ARG A 300 3.86 -26.76 -8.41
N THR A 301 4.05 -28.04 -8.72
CA THR A 301 3.70 -28.58 -10.04
C THR A 301 2.20 -28.72 -10.28
N ALA A 302 1.39 -28.70 -9.22
CA ALA A 302 -0.06 -28.73 -9.31
C ALA A 302 -0.66 -27.37 -9.73
N ILE A 303 0.07 -26.25 -9.52
CA ILE A 303 -0.44 -24.91 -9.74
C ILE A 303 -0.43 -24.54 -11.21
N ASP A 304 -1.60 -24.16 -11.72
CA ASP A 304 -1.80 -23.51 -13.01
C ASP A 304 -2.12 -22.02 -12.78
N SER A 305 -1.08 -21.20 -12.85
CA SER A 305 -1.19 -19.73 -12.73
C SER A 305 -2.04 -19.12 -13.86
N SER A 306 -2.03 -19.71 -15.06
CA SER A 306 -2.81 -19.21 -16.20
C SER A 306 -4.32 -19.36 -15.95
N ALA A 307 -4.73 -20.42 -15.26
CA ALA A 307 -6.12 -20.59 -14.84
C ALA A 307 -6.55 -19.53 -13.81
N LEU A 308 -5.64 -19.13 -12.90
CA LEU A 308 -5.90 -18.04 -11.96
C LEU A 308 -6.06 -16.70 -12.67
N VAL A 309 -5.15 -16.37 -13.60
CA VAL A 309 -5.23 -15.14 -14.39
C VAL A 309 -6.54 -15.04 -15.16
N LYS A 310 -6.95 -16.12 -15.81
CA LYS A 310 -8.17 -16.12 -16.62
C LYS A 310 -9.46 -16.17 -15.79
N GLY A 311 -9.48 -16.98 -14.72
CA GLY A 311 -10.69 -17.28 -13.99
C GLY A 311 -10.99 -16.36 -12.80
N VAL A 312 -9.95 -15.85 -12.12
CA VAL A 312 -10.11 -14.97 -10.96
C VAL A 312 -9.82 -13.50 -11.32
N PHE A 313 -8.76 -13.28 -12.10
CA PHE A 313 -8.33 -11.92 -12.44
C PHE A 313 -8.82 -11.43 -13.80
N GLU A 314 -9.59 -12.23 -14.53
CA GLU A 314 -10.18 -11.85 -15.84
C GLU A 314 -9.16 -11.26 -16.84
N GLY A 315 -7.89 -11.65 -16.74
CA GLY A 315 -6.79 -11.13 -17.54
C GLY A 315 -6.05 -9.94 -16.92
N TYR A 316 -6.51 -9.38 -15.80
CA TYR A 316 -5.88 -8.24 -15.12
C TYR A 316 -4.78 -8.64 -14.12
N ALA A 317 -4.00 -9.64 -14.47
CA ALA A 317 -2.80 -10.07 -13.77
C ALA A 317 -1.87 -10.82 -14.73
N ASP A 318 -0.58 -10.90 -14.37
CA ASP A 318 0.38 -11.72 -15.08
C ASP A 318 0.60 -13.04 -14.32
N PRO A 319 0.88 -14.17 -15.02
CA PRO A 319 1.22 -15.44 -14.36
C PRO A 319 2.44 -15.30 -13.46
N GLY A 320 2.44 -16.01 -12.32
CA GLY A 320 3.53 -15.97 -11.36
C GLY A 320 4.84 -16.55 -11.93
N ALA A 321 5.82 -15.69 -12.20
CA ALA A 321 7.13 -16.05 -12.73
C ALA A 321 8.22 -16.10 -11.65
N GLY A 322 8.09 -15.32 -10.58
CA GLY A 322 9.04 -15.20 -9.47
C GLY A 322 8.46 -14.40 -8.31
N ILE A 323 9.29 -14.03 -7.36
CA ILE A 323 8.93 -13.12 -6.27
C ILE A 323 8.75 -11.71 -6.85
N PHE A 324 9.60 -11.33 -7.81
CA PHE A 324 9.52 -10.07 -8.52
C PHE A 324 8.82 -10.26 -9.86
N GLY A 325 7.75 -9.48 -10.08
CA GLY A 325 6.93 -9.53 -11.29
C GLY A 325 7.38 -8.53 -12.38
N PRO A 326 6.62 -8.44 -13.49
CA PRO A 326 6.96 -7.60 -14.65
C PRO A 326 7.07 -6.11 -14.35
N ALA A 327 6.38 -5.61 -13.31
CA ALA A 327 6.50 -4.22 -12.89
C ALA A 327 7.87 -3.88 -12.30
N VAL A 328 8.65 -4.90 -11.89
CA VAL A 328 10.07 -4.76 -11.55
C VAL A 328 10.86 -4.94 -12.86
N THR A 329 10.98 -3.86 -13.63
CA THR A 329 11.37 -3.86 -15.06
C THR A 329 12.70 -4.56 -15.38
N TRP A 330 13.64 -4.56 -14.44
CA TRP A 330 14.95 -5.22 -14.57
C TRP A 330 14.91 -6.72 -14.23
N ALA A 331 13.88 -7.20 -13.51
CA ALA A 331 13.87 -8.56 -12.95
C ALA A 331 13.84 -9.64 -14.04
N GLU A 332 13.08 -9.45 -15.11
CA GLU A 332 12.96 -10.44 -16.17
C GLU A 332 14.31 -10.69 -16.87
N SER A 333 15.03 -9.64 -17.23
CA SER A 333 16.32 -9.74 -17.91
C SER A 333 17.44 -10.34 -17.06
N LYS A 334 17.30 -10.25 -15.73
CA LYS A 334 18.28 -10.75 -14.74
C LYS A 334 17.85 -12.06 -14.07
N ARG A 335 16.72 -12.64 -14.48
CA ARG A 335 16.14 -13.81 -13.82
C ARG A 335 17.04 -15.03 -13.87
N VAL A 336 17.37 -15.56 -12.70
CA VAL A 336 18.17 -16.77 -12.53
C VAL A 336 17.23 -17.98 -12.40
N LYS A 337 17.53 -19.05 -13.12
CA LYS A 337 16.74 -20.29 -13.04
C LYS A 337 16.95 -20.95 -11.68
N PRO A 338 15.89 -21.25 -10.91
CA PRO A 338 16.01 -21.97 -9.66
C PRO A 338 16.63 -23.35 -9.84
N ALA A 339 17.60 -23.69 -9.00
CA ALA A 339 18.30 -24.95 -9.00
C ALA A 339 18.10 -25.73 -7.69
N GLY A 340 18.30 -27.04 -7.71
CA GLY A 340 18.24 -27.88 -6.51
C GLY A 340 16.83 -28.27 -6.07
N ARG A 341 15.80 -28.03 -6.91
CA ARG A 341 14.43 -28.46 -6.64
C ARG A 341 14.34 -29.97 -6.48
N ALA A 342 13.54 -30.40 -5.51
CA ALA A 342 13.22 -31.81 -5.34
C ALA A 342 12.36 -32.31 -6.50
N LYS A 343 12.40 -33.65 -6.74
CA LYS A 343 11.45 -34.32 -7.60
C LYS A 343 10.11 -34.44 -6.87
N ALA A 344 9.01 -34.10 -7.55
CA ALA A 344 7.68 -34.22 -6.98
C ALA A 344 7.32 -35.65 -6.61
N ALA A 345 6.81 -35.83 -5.38
CA ALA A 345 6.24 -37.12 -4.93
C ALA A 345 4.71 -37.11 -5.05
N ARG A 346 4.09 -38.30 -4.99
CA ARG A 346 2.62 -38.38 -4.87
C ARG A 346 2.20 -37.99 -3.46
N PRO A 347 1.24 -37.05 -3.28
CA PRO A 347 0.80 -36.62 -1.96
C PRO A 347 0.14 -37.73 -1.12
N GLY A 348 -0.47 -38.72 -1.74
CA GLY A 348 -1.04 -39.89 -1.05
C GLY A 348 -2.17 -39.52 -0.06
N GLY A 349 -2.91 -38.48 -0.30
CA GLY A 349 -3.96 -38.00 0.62
C GLY A 349 -3.45 -37.12 1.77
N ALA A 350 -2.19 -36.64 1.74
CA ALA A 350 -1.65 -35.78 2.77
C ALA A 350 -2.60 -34.62 3.07
N SER A 351 -3.00 -34.51 4.34
CA SER A 351 -3.97 -33.49 4.79
C SER A 351 -3.25 -32.19 5.11
N ILE A 352 -3.73 -31.08 4.57
CA ILE A 352 -3.19 -29.73 4.77
C ILE A 352 -4.28 -28.73 5.09
N THR A 353 -3.96 -27.73 5.91
CA THR A 353 -4.76 -26.53 6.12
C THR A 353 -4.17 -25.40 5.29
N LEU A 354 -4.95 -24.93 4.30
CA LEU A 354 -4.65 -23.79 3.46
C LEU A 354 -5.37 -22.57 4.03
N ALA A 355 -4.65 -21.51 4.38
CA ALA A 355 -5.22 -20.29 4.92
C ALA A 355 -5.07 -19.10 3.97
N THR A 356 -6.02 -18.17 4.04
CA THR A 356 -5.96 -16.86 3.39
C THR A 356 -6.86 -15.85 4.12
N TYR A 357 -6.85 -14.58 3.68
CA TYR A 357 -7.65 -13.52 4.28
C TYR A 357 -8.64 -12.89 3.27
N ASP A 358 -9.71 -12.30 3.81
CA ASP A 358 -10.84 -11.76 3.05
C ASP A 358 -10.81 -10.24 2.86
N ASN A 359 -9.83 -9.53 3.45
CA ASN A 359 -9.65 -8.09 3.23
C ASN A 359 -9.36 -7.71 1.75
N ARG A 360 -8.95 -8.69 0.97
CA ARG A 360 -8.83 -8.65 -0.49
C ARG A 360 -9.76 -9.68 -1.08
N PRO A 361 -10.85 -9.26 -1.74
CA PRO A 361 -11.91 -10.18 -2.20
C PRO A 361 -11.43 -11.25 -3.17
N GLU A 362 -10.39 -10.97 -3.96
CA GLU A 362 -9.80 -11.92 -4.89
C GLU A 362 -9.07 -13.10 -4.20
N LEU A 363 -8.56 -12.93 -2.98
CA LEU A 363 -7.75 -13.97 -2.33
C LEU A 363 -8.55 -15.22 -1.92
N PRO A 364 -9.77 -15.13 -1.37
CA PRO A 364 -10.62 -16.31 -1.17
C PRO A 364 -10.90 -17.09 -2.46
N GLU A 365 -11.10 -16.39 -3.59
CA GLU A 365 -11.32 -17.02 -4.89
C GLU A 365 -10.05 -17.73 -5.39
N VAL A 366 -8.90 -17.06 -5.31
CA VAL A 366 -7.59 -17.70 -5.59
C VAL A 366 -7.41 -18.96 -4.73
N ALA A 367 -7.72 -18.87 -3.43
CA ALA A 367 -7.56 -20.01 -2.51
C ALA A 367 -8.48 -21.17 -2.86
N GLN A 368 -9.70 -20.93 -3.33
CA GLN A 368 -10.61 -21.98 -3.80
C GLN A 368 -10.06 -22.69 -5.05
N VAL A 369 -9.55 -21.92 -6.02
CA VAL A 369 -8.94 -22.51 -7.23
C VAL A 369 -7.68 -23.32 -6.87
N VAL A 370 -6.81 -22.78 -6.03
CA VAL A 370 -5.60 -23.48 -5.55
C VAL A 370 -5.98 -24.74 -4.76
N GLN A 371 -7.01 -24.68 -3.91
CA GLN A 371 -7.54 -25.85 -3.21
C GLN A 371 -7.92 -26.96 -4.18
N GLN A 372 -8.67 -26.65 -5.23
CA GLN A 372 -9.10 -27.62 -6.24
C GLN A 372 -7.88 -28.21 -6.99
N GLN A 373 -6.89 -27.39 -7.35
CA GLN A 373 -5.67 -27.84 -8.03
C GLN A 373 -4.86 -28.80 -7.14
N LEU A 374 -4.70 -28.48 -5.86
CA LEU A 374 -4.01 -29.33 -4.89
C LEU A 374 -4.77 -30.64 -4.61
N GLN A 375 -6.10 -30.58 -4.51
CA GLN A 375 -6.94 -31.78 -4.36
C GLN A 375 -6.82 -32.71 -5.58
N LYS A 376 -6.83 -32.15 -6.78
CA LYS A 376 -6.60 -32.90 -8.02
C LYS A 376 -5.21 -33.57 -8.06
N ALA A 377 -4.21 -32.94 -7.45
CA ALA A 377 -2.87 -33.51 -7.30
C ALA A 377 -2.77 -34.60 -6.23
N GLY A 378 -3.82 -34.79 -5.42
CA GLY A 378 -3.90 -35.85 -4.41
C GLY A 378 -3.68 -35.40 -2.97
N PHE A 379 -3.72 -34.11 -2.66
CA PHE A 379 -3.81 -33.60 -1.28
C PHE A 379 -5.24 -33.63 -0.76
N THR A 380 -5.42 -33.69 0.55
CA THR A 380 -6.68 -33.37 1.23
C THR A 380 -6.56 -31.97 1.80
N VAL A 381 -7.39 -31.03 1.33
CA VAL A 381 -7.20 -29.59 1.64
C VAL A 381 -8.40 -29.05 2.41
N LYS A 382 -8.15 -28.56 3.63
CA LYS A 382 -9.08 -27.73 4.40
C LYS A 382 -8.75 -26.26 4.13
N LEU A 383 -9.71 -25.50 3.60
CA LEU A 383 -9.57 -24.06 3.41
C LEU A 383 -10.02 -23.31 4.66
N GLU A 384 -9.26 -22.29 5.07
CA GLU A 384 -9.58 -21.40 6.18
C GLU A 384 -9.41 -19.95 5.74
N VAL A 385 -10.51 -19.17 5.81
CA VAL A 385 -10.55 -17.76 5.43
C VAL A 385 -10.89 -16.94 6.67
N ARG A 386 -10.07 -15.93 6.99
CA ARG A 386 -10.29 -15.03 8.12
C ARG A 386 -9.92 -13.60 7.75
N GLU A 387 -10.29 -12.65 8.59
CA GLU A 387 -9.79 -11.29 8.54
C GLU A 387 -8.28 -11.26 8.88
N TYR A 388 -7.48 -10.43 8.16
CA TYR A 388 -6.02 -10.45 8.19
C TYR A 388 -5.43 -10.26 9.60
N SER A 389 -5.92 -9.27 10.36
CA SER A 389 -5.39 -8.95 11.69
C SER A 389 -5.51 -10.12 12.69
N ARG A 390 -6.48 -11.01 12.46
CA ARG A 390 -6.71 -12.22 13.27
C ARG A 390 -5.95 -13.44 12.77
N LEU A 391 -5.43 -13.36 11.55
CA LEU A 391 -4.79 -14.47 10.87
C LEU A 391 -3.26 -14.38 10.89
N GLU A 392 -2.71 -13.18 10.81
CA GLU A 392 -1.27 -12.92 10.63
C GLU A 392 -0.42 -13.57 11.72
N SER A 393 -0.75 -13.34 12.98
CA SER A 393 0.00 -13.91 14.10
C SER A 393 -0.01 -15.45 14.11
N ASP A 394 -1.14 -16.04 13.71
CA ASP A 394 -1.29 -17.51 13.61
C ASP A 394 -0.46 -18.04 12.43
N ALA A 395 -0.43 -17.34 11.29
CA ALA A 395 0.37 -17.70 10.13
C ALA A 395 1.87 -17.63 10.46
N LEU A 396 2.33 -16.53 11.07
CA LEU A 396 3.72 -16.38 11.52
C LEU A 396 4.12 -17.40 12.58
N ALA A 397 3.19 -17.82 13.46
CA ALA A 397 3.41 -18.91 14.40
C ALA A 397 3.44 -20.30 13.75
N GLY A 398 3.09 -20.38 12.44
CA GLY A 398 3.10 -21.64 11.67
C GLY A 398 1.93 -22.57 11.98
N LYS A 399 0.76 -22.02 12.35
CA LYS A 399 -0.45 -22.81 12.63
C LYS A 399 -1.09 -23.42 11.37
N PHE A 400 -0.70 -22.96 10.19
CA PHE A 400 -1.19 -23.44 8.90
C PHE A 400 -0.08 -24.17 8.15
N ASP A 401 -0.46 -25.16 7.34
CA ASP A 401 0.47 -25.87 6.46
C ASP A 401 0.80 -25.06 5.21
N ALA A 402 -0.16 -24.27 4.74
CA ALA A 402 -0.02 -23.40 3.58
C ALA A 402 -0.76 -22.07 3.79
N PHE A 403 -0.24 -21.01 3.20
CA PHE A 403 -0.83 -19.68 3.29
C PHE A 403 -0.79 -18.97 1.93
N ILE A 404 -1.91 -18.40 1.51
CA ILE A 404 -1.97 -17.52 0.34
C ILE A 404 -2.05 -16.08 0.80
N GLY A 405 -1.10 -15.26 0.35
CA GLY A 405 -1.06 -13.83 0.63
C GLY A 405 -0.52 -13.02 -0.54
N ALA A 406 -0.88 -11.76 -0.57
CA ALA A 406 -0.40 -10.78 -1.55
C ALA A 406 0.61 -9.84 -0.90
N ARG A 407 1.85 -9.81 -1.40
CA ARG A 407 2.95 -9.01 -0.87
C ARG A 407 3.43 -8.01 -1.93
N ASN A 408 3.43 -6.73 -1.61
CA ASN A 408 4.12 -5.73 -2.42
C ASN A 408 5.61 -5.75 -2.02
N SER A 409 6.47 -6.17 -2.94
CA SER A 409 7.87 -6.46 -2.65
C SER A 409 8.75 -5.21 -2.49
N LEU A 410 8.32 -4.06 -3.00
CA LEU A 410 9.14 -2.83 -3.04
C LEU A 410 8.48 -1.62 -2.34
N LEU A 411 7.31 -1.80 -1.72
CA LEU A 411 6.56 -0.71 -1.09
C LEU A 411 7.35 0.00 0.00
N ASP A 412 8.00 -0.76 0.88
CA ASP A 412 8.60 -0.21 2.10
C ASP A 412 9.90 0.55 1.86
N THR A 413 10.78 0.01 1.02
CA THR A 413 12.13 0.54 0.84
C THR A 413 12.57 0.74 -0.61
N GLY A 414 11.79 0.26 -1.61
CA GLY A 414 12.23 0.19 -3.01
C GLY A 414 13.37 -0.81 -3.26
N ASP A 415 13.98 -1.37 -2.21
CA ASP A 415 15.08 -2.33 -2.31
C ASP A 415 14.56 -3.77 -2.37
N PRO A 416 14.90 -4.54 -3.42
CA PRO A 416 14.46 -5.92 -3.56
C PRO A 416 15.00 -6.85 -2.47
N VAL A 417 16.17 -6.55 -1.90
CA VAL A 417 16.82 -7.41 -0.90
C VAL A 417 16.10 -7.35 0.44
N GLY A 418 15.45 -6.22 0.75
CA GLY A 418 14.72 -6.03 2.01
C GLY A 418 13.63 -7.10 2.22
N VAL A 419 12.78 -7.31 1.21
CA VAL A 419 11.72 -8.32 1.27
C VAL A 419 12.28 -9.75 1.30
N LEU A 420 13.39 -10.01 0.60
CA LEU A 420 14.01 -11.35 0.63
C LEU A 420 14.55 -11.68 2.02
N GLY A 421 15.13 -10.69 2.71
CA GLY A 421 15.60 -10.84 4.08
C GLY A 421 14.48 -11.03 5.09
N SER A 422 13.44 -10.20 5.02
CA SER A 422 12.34 -10.23 5.99
C SER A 422 11.43 -11.46 5.86
N ASP A 423 11.19 -11.91 4.61
CA ASP A 423 10.14 -12.88 4.33
C ASP A 423 10.69 -14.32 4.17
N TYR A 424 12.01 -14.51 3.92
CA TYR A 424 12.54 -15.84 3.53
C TYR A 424 13.80 -16.29 4.23
N THR A 425 14.34 -15.52 5.19
CA THR A 425 15.51 -15.96 5.98
C THR A 425 15.11 -16.55 7.33
N CYS A 426 16.03 -17.28 7.98
CA CYS A 426 15.81 -17.86 9.30
C CYS A 426 15.39 -16.83 10.36
N ASP A 427 15.97 -15.64 10.30
CA ASP A 427 15.75 -14.54 11.24
C ASP A 427 14.73 -13.51 10.71
N GLY A 428 14.10 -13.79 9.58
CA GLY A 428 13.12 -12.91 8.94
C GLY A 428 11.85 -12.75 9.77
N GLY A 429 11.45 -11.50 10.02
CA GLY A 429 10.31 -11.16 10.88
C GLY A 429 8.94 -11.44 10.23
N TYR A 430 8.90 -11.64 8.91
CA TYR A 430 7.66 -11.90 8.16
C TYR A 430 7.69 -13.21 7.36
N ASN A 431 8.41 -14.20 7.85
CA ASN A 431 8.65 -15.49 7.18
C ASN A 431 7.47 -16.46 7.33
N LEU A 432 6.42 -16.29 6.53
CA LEU A 432 5.20 -17.10 6.54
C LEU A 432 5.43 -18.56 6.14
N ALA A 433 6.40 -18.83 5.26
CA ALA A 433 6.82 -20.19 4.90
C ALA A 433 7.67 -20.86 5.98
N ARG A 434 8.09 -20.11 6.99
CA ARG A 434 9.02 -20.55 8.04
C ARG A 434 10.29 -21.19 7.46
N LEU A 435 10.70 -20.68 6.28
CA LEU A 435 11.90 -21.15 5.61
C LEU A 435 13.14 -20.83 6.45
N CYS A 436 13.98 -21.80 6.66
CA CYS A 436 15.29 -21.60 7.26
C CYS A 436 16.29 -22.53 6.57
N ASP A 437 16.90 -22.00 5.54
CA ASP A 437 17.90 -22.67 4.71
C ASP A 437 19.20 -21.86 4.71
N LYS A 438 20.30 -22.49 5.14
CA LYS A 438 21.59 -21.82 5.24
C LYS A 438 22.14 -21.30 3.90
N LYS A 439 21.75 -21.90 2.79
CA LYS A 439 22.17 -21.43 1.45
C LYS A 439 21.40 -20.15 1.12
N VAL A 440 20.08 -20.12 1.39
CA VAL A 440 19.24 -18.93 1.23
C VAL A 440 19.78 -17.80 2.10
N ASP A 441 20.01 -18.04 3.40
CA ASP A 441 20.54 -17.02 4.32
C ASP A 441 21.86 -16.41 3.84
N ARG A 442 22.81 -17.25 3.38
CA ARG A 442 24.08 -16.76 2.83
C ARG A 442 23.89 -15.91 1.59
N THR A 443 23.07 -16.38 0.64
CA THR A 443 22.85 -15.65 -0.63
C THR A 443 22.16 -14.31 -0.39
N VAL A 444 21.18 -14.27 0.53
CA VAL A 444 20.54 -13.01 0.94
C VAL A 444 21.52 -12.10 1.66
N ALA A 445 22.35 -12.64 2.58
CA ALA A 445 23.37 -11.85 3.27
C ALA A 445 24.44 -11.29 2.34
N GLU A 446 24.78 -11.97 1.26
CA GLU A 446 25.63 -11.45 0.18
C GLU A 446 24.94 -10.30 -0.54
N ALA A 447 23.69 -10.45 -0.92
CA ALA A 447 22.90 -9.40 -1.56
C ALA A 447 22.77 -8.15 -0.66
N VAL A 448 22.59 -8.31 0.66
CA VAL A 448 22.53 -7.19 1.61
C VAL A 448 23.81 -6.34 1.56
N ARG A 449 24.97 -6.99 1.44
CA ARG A 449 26.29 -6.32 1.43
C ARG A 449 26.69 -5.77 0.06
N THR A 450 25.97 -6.15 -1.01
CA THR A 450 26.31 -5.73 -2.37
C THR A 450 25.97 -4.27 -2.59
N ASP A 451 26.95 -3.47 -2.91
CA ASP A 451 26.82 -2.09 -3.37
C ASP A 451 26.60 -2.05 -4.89
N GLY A 452 26.11 -0.92 -5.38
CA GLY A 452 25.84 -0.73 -6.80
C GLY A 452 24.48 -1.31 -7.23
N THR A 453 23.74 -0.54 -8.02
CA THR A 453 22.36 -0.91 -8.39
C THR A 453 22.30 -2.19 -9.22
N GLY A 454 23.17 -2.31 -10.23
CA GLY A 454 23.17 -3.46 -11.15
C GLY A 454 23.58 -4.77 -10.47
N GLU A 455 24.67 -4.73 -9.72
CA GLU A 455 25.23 -5.85 -8.96
C GLU A 455 24.26 -6.30 -7.86
N ARG A 456 23.60 -5.35 -7.19
CA ARG A 456 22.60 -5.63 -6.18
C ARG A 456 21.35 -6.28 -6.76
N GLN A 457 20.92 -5.86 -7.95
CA GLN A 457 19.84 -6.52 -8.69
C GLN A 457 20.22 -7.98 -9.05
N ASP A 458 21.43 -8.20 -9.55
CA ASP A 458 21.94 -9.55 -9.86
C ASP A 458 21.98 -10.44 -8.61
N ALA A 459 22.47 -9.90 -7.49
CA ALA A 459 22.49 -10.59 -6.20
C ALA A 459 21.08 -10.90 -5.67
N ALA A 460 20.13 -9.96 -5.83
CA ALA A 460 18.73 -10.19 -5.49
C ALA A 460 18.11 -11.32 -6.31
N MET A 461 18.39 -11.39 -7.61
CA MET A 461 17.89 -12.47 -8.48
C MET A 461 18.53 -13.82 -8.18
N ALA A 462 19.81 -13.84 -7.75
CA ALA A 462 20.44 -15.05 -7.25
C ALA A 462 19.79 -15.54 -5.95
N ALA A 463 19.44 -14.61 -5.04
CA ALA A 463 18.73 -14.92 -3.80
C ALA A 463 17.29 -15.38 -4.07
N GLU A 464 16.56 -14.72 -4.99
CA GLU A 464 15.25 -15.20 -5.45
C GLU A 464 15.33 -16.64 -5.95
N ALA A 465 16.30 -16.96 -6.80
CA ALA A 465 16.49 -18.30 -7.35
C ALA A 465 16.79 -19.35 -6.26
N ALA A 466 17.58 -18.97 -5.24
CA ALA A 466 17.87 -19.84 -4.09
C ALA A 466 16.59 -20.13 -3.28
N ILE A 467 15.76 -19.10 -3.00
CA ILE A 467 14.47 -19.23 -2.32
C ILE A 467 13.52 -20.13 -3.12
N LEU A 468 13.32 -19.81 -4.40
CA LEU A 468 12.44 -20.58 -5.29
C LEU A 468 12.93 -22.02 -5.49
N GLY A 469 14.24 -22.28 -5.35
CA GLY A 469 14.85 -23.61 -5.39
C GLY A 469 14.41 -24.54 -4.27
N THR A 470 13.92 -23.98 -3.15
CA THR A 470 13.40 -24.74 -2.01
C THR A 470 11.93 -25.17 -2.17
N ASP A 471 11.23 -24.61 -3.14
CA ASP A 471 9.77 -24.71 -3.31
C ASP A 471 8.96 -24.29 -2.06
N ALA A 472 9.55 -23.51 -1.15
CA ALA A 472 8.87 -22.97 0.04
C ALA A 472 7.84 -21.88 -0.32
N VAL A 473 8.03 -21.21 -1.45
CA VAL A 473 7.13 -20.23 -2.01
C VAL A 473 6.84 -20.55 -3.48
N VAL A 474 5.57 -20.47 -3.85
CA VAL A 474 5.10 -20.64 -5.23
C VAL A 474 4.41 -19.33 -5.63
N PRO A 475 5.02 -18.50 -6.48
CA PRO A 475 4.37 -17.33 -7.05
C PRO A 475 3.15 -17.76 -7.88
N LEU A 476 2.01 -17.17 -7.61
CA LEU A 476 0.74 -17.50 -8.27
C LEU A 476 0.44 -16.50 -9.39
N VAL A 477 0.38 -15.21 -9.05
CA VAL A 477 0.12 -14.13 -10.00
C VAL A 477 0.81 -12.83 -9.58
N HIS A 478 1.10 -11.97 -10.55
CA HIS A 478 1.50 -10.58 -10.36
C HIS A 478 0.31 -9.68 -10.64
N GLN A 479 -0.14 -8.95 -9.62
CA GLN A 479 -1.37 -8.16 -9.70
C GLN A 479 -1.15 -6.85 -10.47
N GLN A 480 -2.20 -6.38 -11.14
CA GLN A 480 -2.26 -5.06 -11.73
C GLN A 480 -3.11 -4.12 -10.85
N ILE A 481 -2.77 -2.83 -10.86
CA ILE A 481 -3.67 -1.77 -10.40
C ILE A 481 -4.78 -1.67 -11.44
N ILE A 482 -6.02 -1.67 -11.00
CA ILE A 482 -7.17 -1.34 -11.81
C ILE A 482 -7.82 -0.12 -11.17
N ALA A 483 -7.88 0.99 -11.91
CA ALA A 483 -8.49 2.23 -11.46
C ALA A 483 -9.54 2.73 -12.47
N GLY A 484 -10.63 3.25 -11.96
CA GLY A 484 -11.59 4.02 -12.74
C GLY A 484 -11.19 5.50 -12.70
N VAL A 485 -10.97 6.11 -13.85
CA VAL A 485 -10.56 7.51 -13.97
C VAL A 485 -11.46 8.22 -14.96
N SER A 486 -12.18 9.23 -14.52
CA SER A 486 -13.01 10.07 -15.39
C SER A 486 -12.19 10.61 -16.56
N THR A 487 -12.78 10.62 -17.75
CA THR A 487 -12.15 11.18 -18.97
C THR A 487 -11.84 12.68 -18.87
N LYS A 488 -12.39 13.37 -17.85
CA LYS A 488 -12.10 14.78 -17.54
C LYS A 488 -10.81 14.94 -16.72
N VAL A 489 -10.29 13.86 -16.13
CA VAL A 489 -9.09 13.91 -15.28
C VAL A 489 -7.83 13.61 -16.11
N ARG A 490 -6.75 14.31 -15.80
CA ARG A 490 -5.41 14.11 -16.35
C ARG A 490 -4.40 14.00 -15.21
N GLY A 491 -3.28 13.34 -15.48
CA GLY A 491 -2.13 13.30 -14.55
C GLY A 491 -2.35 12.42 -13.31
N VAL A 492 -3.27 11.44 -13.35
CA VAL A 492 -3.36 10.40 -12.31
C VAL A 492 -2.10 9.58 -12.34
N VAL A 493 -1.55 9.27 -11.17
CA VAL A 493 -0.34 8.48 -11.01
C VAL A 493 -0.73 7.02 -10.76
N LEU A 494 -0.39 6.14 -11.70
CA LEU A 494 -0.51 4.69 -11.51
C LEU A 494 0.87 4.16 -11.11
N ASP A 495 1.23 4.37 -9.85
CA ASP A 495 2.53 4.00 -9.33
C ASP A 495 2.65 2.49 -9.10
N PRO A 496 3.60 1.79 -9.74
CA PRO A 496 3.83 0.36 -9.54
C PRO A 496 4.13 -0.02 -8.09
N TYR A 497 4.68 0.92 -7.31
CA TYR A 497 4.97 0.74 -5.89
C TYR A 497 3.76 1.02 -4.99
N GLU A 498 2.65 1.47 -5.56
CA GLU A 498 1.41 1.84 -4.86
C GLU A 498 1.57 2.97 -3.82
N ARG A 499 2.53 3.89 -4.01
CA ARG A 499 2.82 5.00 -3.09
C ARG A 499 2.16 6.31 -3.51
N ALA A 500 1.77 6.45 -4.78
CA ALA A 500 1.17 7.66 -5.32
C ALA A 500 -0.10 7.34 -6.11
N LEU A 501 -1.08 8.22 -6.05
CA LEU A 501 -2.31 8.21 -6.86
C LEU A 501 -2.59 9.61 -7.39
N VAL A 502 -2.42 10.62 -6.54
CA VAL A 502 -2.62 12.04 -6.86
C VAL A 502 -1.30 12.77 -6.64
N GLY A 503 -0.93 13.63 -7.58
CA GLY A 503 0.26 14.48 -7.51
C GLY A 503 -0.05 15.90 -7.98
N ILE A 504 0.96 16.77 -8.01
CA ILE A 504 0.83 18.18 -8.43
C ILE A 504 0.24 18.33 -9.85
N GLY A 505 0.53 17.39 -10.75
CA GLY A 505 0.05 17.37 -12.14
C GLY A 505 -1.38 16.85 -12.31
N THR A 506 -1.98 16.29 -11.26
CA THR A 506 -3.34 15.73 -11.35
C THR A 506 -4.36 16.86 -11.34
N ARG A 507 -5.24 16.88 -12.36
CA ARG A 507 -6.26 17.90 -12.55
C ARG A 507 -7.52 17.35 -13.20
N ARG A 508 -8.62 18.03 -12.94
CA ARG A 508 -9.91 17.79 -13.59
C ARG A 508 -10.16 18.79 -14.74
#